data_4ada84575b272d1f7d135799ea7d7251
#
_entry.id   4ada84575b272d1f7d135799ea7d7251
#
_cell.length_a   1.000
_cell.length_b   1.000
_cell.length_c   1.000
_cell.angle_alpha   90.00
_cell.angle_beta   90.00
_cell.angle_gamma   90.00
#
_symmetry.space_group_name_H-M   'P 1'
#
loop_
_entity.id
_entity.type
_entity.pdbx_description
1 polymer ?
#
loop_
_entity_poly.entity_id
_entity_poly.type
_entity_poly.pdbx_seq_one_letter_code
_entity_poly.pdbx_strand_id
1 'polypeptide(L)'
;MTDTKTASGTCISPDGSLPAGNDLPDVTLIGAAVLDVLARPVTPEVFTEGSASVKETRLAFGGDALNEATVLSRLGKKVSLITRVGDDEAGAAILRQLRSLGISGKGISVIPGLRTAVNIVLVDEAGERYFLTDPESSLRTLEPADILPKLEGAGKICCLASMFVSERLPFPEVTKLFRFLKDSGRTVCMDVTKRKHGETISDLRALLSCVDILFANAEEASLLTGTADPAGSARMLREAGVRCAVVKTGKKGCIVCAEDAFFSVPAFPDACCVDTTGAGDTFAAAFLYAWSEGYSLTDCACFANAAASTAVEHTGAVDGVTDPDKILRRFRAVRELPASILPLSSDHS
;
A
#
# COMPACT_ATOMS: atom_id res chain seq x y z
N MET A 1 -2.56 -39.27 -35.44
CA MET A 1 -1.41 -38.78 -34.66
C MET A 1 -1.82 -37.42 -34.11
N THR A 2 -2.31 -37.42 -32.90
CA THR A 2 -2.87 -36.25 -32.19
C THR A 2 -1.90 -35.89 -31.07
N ASP A 3 -1.14 -34.83 -31.26
CA ASP A 3 -0.26 -34.30 -30.22
C ASP A 3 -1.09 -33.51 -29.18
N THR A 4 -1.25 -34.13 -28.02
CA THR A 4 -1.74 -33.47 -26.80
C THR A 4 -0.57 -32.77 -26.13
N LYS A 5 -0.49 -31.43 -26.24
CA LYS A 5 0.40 -30.59 -25.42
C LYS A 5 -0.13 -30.58 -23.98
N THR A 6 0.62 -31.22 -23.11
CA THR A 6 0.45 -31.22 -21.66
C THR A 6 0.80 -29.85 -21.09
N ALA A 7 -0.06 -29.34 -20.21
CA ALA A 7 0.18 -28.17 -19.38
C ALA A 7 1.42 -28.39 -18.50
N SER A 8 2.34 -27.44 -18.51
CA SER A 8 3.54 -27.44 -17.65
C SER A 8 3.14 -27.19 -16.20
N GLY A 9 3.00 -28.25 -15.42
CA GLY A 9 2.94 -28.16 -13.97
C GLY A 9 4.31 -27.79 -13.41
N THR A 10 4.37 -26.79 -12.57
CA THR A 10 5.55 -26.42 -11.80
C THR A 10 5.85 -27.54 -10.80
N CYS A 11 7.02 -28.15 -10.91
CA CYS A 11 7.49 -29.19 -9.97
C CYS A 11 7.81 -28.54 -8.62
N ILE A 12 7.14 -28.99 -7.58
CA ILE A 12 7.55 -28.77 -6.18
C ILE A 12 8.70 -29.75 -5.91
N SER A 13 9.78 -29.26 -5.29
CA SER A 13 10.87 -30.12 -4.83
C SER A 13 10.36 -31.08 -3.75
N PRO A 14 10.85 -32.34 -3.68
CA PRO A 14 10.35 -33.36 -2.75
C PRO A 14 10.50 -33.01 -1.27
N ASP A 15 11.27 -31.99 -0.93
CA ASP A 15 11.55 -31.49 0.42
C ASP A 15 10.71 -30.28 0.84
N GLY A 16 9.76 -29.84 0.00
CA GLY A 16 8.92 -28.67 0.28
C GLY A 16 9.63 -27.31 0.20
N SER A 17 10.89 -27.28 -0.28
CA SER A 17 11.60 -26.03 -0.48
C SER A 17 11.12 -25.31 -1.75
N LEU A 18 11.01 -23.97 -1.66
CA LEU A 18 10.74 -23.12 -2.80
C LEU A 18 11.85 -23.26 -3.84
N PRO A 19 11.54 -23.12 -5.16
CA PRO A 19 12.56 -23.17 -6.19
C PRO A 19 13.65 -22.13 -5.87
N ALA A 20 14.86 -22.63 -5.63
CA ALA A 20 16.06 -21.82 -5.50
C ALA A 20 16.38 -21.25 -6.88
N GLY A 21 15.94 -20.03 -7.15
CA GLY A 21 16.22 -19.38 -8.42
C GLY A 21 15.93 -17.89 -8.39
N ASN A 22 16.82 -17.14 -8.99
CA ASN A 22 16.91 -15.69 -9.16
C ASN A 22 15.69 -14.99 -9.82
N ASP A 23 14.49 -15.56 -9.82
CA ASP A 23 13.34 -15.11 -10.62
C ASP A 23 12.12 -14.70 -9.79
N LEU A 24 12.15 -14.88 -8.44
CA LEU A 24 11.09 -14.40 -7.57
C LEU A 24 11.15 -12.86 -7.42
N PRO A 25 10.00 -12.19 -7.27
CA PRO A 25 9.99 -10.76 -6.96
C PRO A 25 10.60 -10.51 -5.57
N ASP A 26 11.12 -9.30 -5.37
CA ASP A 26 11.58 -8.85 -4.05
C ASP A 26 10.37 -8.60 -3.15
N VAL A 27 9.34 -7.94 -3.72
CA VAL A 27 8.11 -7.56 -3.02
C VAL A 27 6.89 -7.96 -3.85
N THR A 28 5.90 -8.54 -3.18
CA THR A 28 4.56 -8.79 -3.75
C THR A 28 3.55 -7.90 -3.05
N LEU A 29 2.88 -7.03 -3.81
CA LEU A 29 1.76 -6.21 -3.36
C LEU A 29 0.46 -6.95 -3.67
N ILE A 30 -0.51 -6.85 -2.76
CA ILE A 30 -1.85 -7.42 -2.90
C ILE A 30 -2.84 -6.31 -2.64
N GLY A 31 -3.75 -6.04 -3.57
CA GLY A 31 -4.77 -5.01 -3.35
C GLY A 31 -5.26 -4.32 -4.61
N ALA A 32 -5.75 -3.09 -4.45
CA ALA A 32 -6.43 -2.36 -5.49
C ALA A 32 -5.50 -1.77 -6.55
N ALA A 33 -5.96 -1.84 -7.81
CA ALA A 33 -5.45 -1.08 -8.94
C ALA A 33 -6.61 -0.35 -9.60
N VAL A 34 -6.49 0.95 -9.79
CA VAL A 34 -7.58 1.86 -10.19
C VAL A 34 -7.12 2.78 -11.30
N LEU A 35 -8.03 3.17 -12.18
CA LEU A 35 -7.85 4.28 -13.10
C LEU A 35 -8.63 5.49 -12.58
N ASP A 36 -7.96 6.59 -12.30
CA ASP A 36 -8.57 7.83 -11.83
C ASP A 36 -8.78 8.80 -13.01
N VAL A 37 -9.98 9.34 -13.10
CA VAL A 37 -10.34 10.44 -14.01
C VAL A 37 -10.46 11.69 -13.17
N LEU A 38 -9.46 12.55 -13.21
CA LEU A 38 -9.39 13.76 -12.41
C LEU A 38 -9.91 14.96 -13.20
N ALA A 39 -10.75 15.79 -12.59
CA ALA A 39 -11.20 17.08 -13.12
C ALA A 39 -10.98 18.19 -12.08
N ARG A 40 -10.41 19.36 -12.49
CA ARG A 40 -10.18 20.50 -11.58
C ARG A 40 -10.08 21.86 -12.27
N PRO A 41 -10.44 22.97 -11.57
CA PRO A 41 -11.31 22.95 -10.41
C PRO A 41 -12.75 22.64 -10.82
N VAL A 42 -13.48 21.98 -9.95
CA VAL A 42 -14.92 21.74 -10.12
C VAL A 42 -15.67 22.57 -9.09
N THR A 43 -16.73 23.24 -9.54
CA THR A 43 -17.62 24.03 -8.67
C THR A 43 -18.99 23.39 -8.59
N PRO A 44 -19.80 23.65 -7.54
CA PRO A 44 -21.13 23.09 -7.39
C PRO A 44 -22.10 23.38 -8.54
N GLU A 45 -21.84 24.45 -9.31
CA GLU A 45 -22.68 24.86 -10.46
C GLU A 45 -22.77 23.78 -11.53
N VAL A 46 -21.81 22.84 -11.62
CA VAL A 46 -21.89 21.70 -12.56
C VAL A 46 -23.20 20.92 -12.42
N PHE A 47 -23.77 20.84 -11.22
CA PHE A 47 -25.02 20.13 -10.96
C PHE A 47 -26.28 20.95 -11.29
N THR A 48 -26.16 22.26 -11.42
CA THR A 48 -27.30 23.17 -11.72
C THR A 48 -27.31 23.61 -13.18
N GLU A 49 -26.15 23.80 -13.79
CA GLU A 49 -26.02 24.31 -15.17
C GLU A 49 -25.85 23.20 -16.21
N GLY A 50 -25.65 21.94 -15.76
CA GLY A 50 -25.54 20.77 -16.62
C GLY A 50 -24.19 20.63 -17.36
N SER A 51 -23.37 21.69 -17.37
CA SER A 51 -21.99 21.67 -17.90
C SER A 51 -21.16 22.74 -17.22
N ALA A 52 -19.87 22.44 -17.01
CA ALA A 52 -18.91 23.40 -16.50
C ALA A 52 -17.54 23.20 -17.19
N SER A 53 -16.82 24.32 -17.39
CA SER A 53 -15.44 24.26 -17.88
C SER A 53 -14.49 24.05 -16.73
N VAL A 54 -13.54 23.14 -16.88
CA VAL A 54 -12.46 22.91 -15.93
C VAL A 54 -11.11 23.26 -16.54
N LYS A 55 -10.11 23.59 -15.73
CA LYS A 55 -8.76 23.94 -16.21
C LYS A 55 -7.97 22.70 -16.66
N GLU A 56 -8.26 21.56 -16.03
CA GLU A 56 -7.53 20.32 -16.29
C GLU A 56 -8.45 19.11 -16.15
N THR A 57 -8.32 18.19 -17.11
CA THR A 57 -8.77 16.81 -16.98
C THR A 57 -7.59 15.89 -17.22
N ARG A 58 -7.44 14.86 -16.39
CA ARG A 58 -6.29 13.94 -16.47
C ARG A 58 -6.70 12.51 -16.12
N LEU A 59 -6.12 11.55 -16.85
CA LEU A 59 -6.12 10.14 -16.43
C LEU A 59 -4.87 9.91 -15.56
N ALA A 60 -5.07 9.25 -14.42
CA ALA A 60 -4.00 8.84 -13.53
C ALA A 60 -4.23 7.39 -13.09
N PHE A 61 -3.16 6.73 -12.67
CA PHE A 61 -3.25 5.41 -12.06
C PHE A 61 -3.22 5.58 -10.55
N GLY A 62 -4.06 4.81 -9.86
CA GLY A 62 -4.25 4.86 -8.43
C GLY A 62 -4.55 3.48 -7.84
N GLY A 63 -4.98 3.49 -6.58
CA GLY A 63 -5.13 2.31 -5.75
C GLY A 63 -3.84 2.00 -5.00
N ASP A 64 -3.96 1.79 -3.68
CA ASP A 64 -2.83 1.72 -2.75
C ASP A 64 -1.78 0.71 -3.21
N ALA A 65 -2.20 -0.51 -3.62
CA ALA A 65 -1.28 -1.54 -4.09
C ALA A 65 -0.57 -1.17 -5.41
N LEU A 66 -1.24 -0.51 -6.35
CA LEU A 66 -0.60 -0.06 -7.60
C LEU A 66 0.33 1.12 -7.35
N ASN A 67 -0.01 2.02 -6.42
CA ASN A 67 0.84 3.12 -6.01
C ASN A 67 2.12 2.62 -5.36
N GLU A 68 2.01 1.73 -4.36
CA GLU A 68 3.17 1.09 -3.72
C GLU A 68 4.03 0.32 -4.73
N ALA A 69 3.41 -0.46 -5.63
CA ALA A 69 4.12 -1.20 -6.68
C ALA A 69 4.88 -0.26 -7.62
N THR A 70 4.29 0.88 -7.98
CA THR A 70 4.92 1.89 -8.82
C THR A 70 6.15 2.49 -8.15
N VAL A 71 6.05 2.86 -6.86
CA VAL A 71 7.16 3.42 -6.09
C VAL A 71 8.30 2.42 -5.97
N LEU A 72 8.00 1.18 -5.56
CA LEU A 72 9.01 0.11 -5.43
C LEU A 72 9.71 -0.19 -6.76
N SER A 73 8.96 -0.25 -7.87
CA SER A 73 9.54 -0.44 -9.20
C SER A 73 10.48 0.70 -9.58
N ARG A 74 10.09 1.97 -9.33
CA ARG A 74 10.95 3.15 -9.57
C ARG A 74 12.20 3.17 -8.69
N LEU A 75 12.14 2.58 -7.51
CA LEU A 75 13.31 2.36 -6.64
C LEU A 75 14.15 1.14 -7.05
N GLY A 76 13.81 0.47 -8.16
CA GLY A 76 14.60 -0.62 -8.74
C GLY A 76 14.31 -2.01 -8.20
N LYS A 77 13.21 -2.21 -7.45
CA LYS A 77 12.80 -3.54 -6.97
C LYS A 77 12.08 -4.34 -8.04
N LYS A 78 12.27 -5.66 -8.02
CA LYS A 78 11.43 -6.60 -8.76
C LYS A 78 10.11 -6.73 -8.02
N VAL A 79 9.03 -6.23 -8.62
CA VAL A 79 7.71 -6.18 -7.99
C VAL A 79 6.73 -7.12 -8.69
N SER A 80 5.90 -7.79 -7.90
CA SER A 80 4.68 -8.46 -8.35
C SER A 80 3.47 -7.77 -7.73
N LEU A 81 2.40 -7.61 -8.52
CA LEU A 81 1.13 -7.09 -8.04
C LEU A 81 0.05 -8.17 -8.23
N ILE A 82 -0.62 -8.53 -7.13
CA ILE A 82 -1.80 -9.39 -7.15
C ILE A 82 -3.02 -8.49 -7.03
N THR A 83 -3.79 -8.40 -8.10
CA THR A 83 -4.99 -7.58 -8.19
C THR A 83 -5.98 -8.19 -9.17
N ARG A 84 -7.17 -7.59 -9.25
CA ARG A 84 -8.25 -7.97 -10.16
C ARG A 84 -8.64 -6.77 -11.04
N VAL A 85 -8.83 -7.02 -12.32
CA VAL A 85 -9.33 -6.04 -13.29
C VAL A 85 -10.37 -6.72 -14.20
N GLY A 86 -11.15 -5.92 -14.91
CA GLY A 86 -12.04 -6.40 -15.98
C GLY A 86 -11.31 -6.56 -17.30
N ASP A 87 -12.00 -7.14 -18.28
CA ASP A 87 -11.57 -7.26 -19.68
C ASP A 87 -11.96 -6.03 -20.53
N ASP A 88 -11.99 -4.86 -19.89
CA ASP A 88 -12.36 -3.56 -20.47
C ASP A 88 -11.14 -2.66 -20.76
N GLU A 89 -11.40 -1.47 -21.34
CA GLU A 89 -10.34 -0.51 -21.68
C GLU A 89 -9.57 0.01 -20.48
N ALA A 90 -10.23 0.16 -19.32
CA ALA A 90 -9.57 0.59 -18.09
C ALA A 90 -8.62 -0.51 -17.57
N GLY A 91 -9.03 -1.77 -17.62
CA GLY A 91 -8.17 -2.92 -17.31
C GLY A 91 -6.99 -3.01 -18.26
N ALA A 92 -7.22 -2.83 -19.55
CA ALA A 92 -6.15 -2.78 -20.57
C ALA A 92 -5.16 -1.63 -20.31
N ALA A 93 -5.65 -0.45 -19.86
CA ALA A 93 -4.80 0.68 -19.47
C ALA A 93 -3.91 0.35 -18.28
N ILE A 94 -4.48 -0.24 -17.21
CA ILE A 94 -3.72 -0.70 -16.03
C ILE A 94 -2.65 -1.72 -16.43
N LEU A 95 -2.98 -2.70 -17.28
CA LEU A 95 -2.02 -3.70 -17.76
C LEU A 95 -0.89 -3.08 -18.59
N ARG A 96 -1.17 -2.04 -19.39
CA ARG A 96 -0.13 -1.28 -20.11
C ARG A 96 0.79 -0.55 -19.14
N GLN A 97 0.24 0.10 -18.11
CA GLN A 97 1.01 0.79 -17.08
C GLN A 97 1.94 -0.17 -16.34
N LEU A 98 1.45 -1.32 -15.91
CA LEU A 98 2.27 -2.32 -15.23
C LEU A 98 3.43 -2.80 -16.10
N ARG A 99 3.18 -3.04 -17.39
CA ARG A 99 4.24 -3.40 -18.35
C ARG A 99 5.30 -2.32 -18.48
N SER A 100 4.90 -1.04 -18.55
CA SER A 100 5.86 0.09 -18.64
C SER A 100 6.74 0.21 -17.40
N LEU A 101 6.25 -0.27 -16.24
CA LEU A 101 6.98 -0.32 -14.99
C LEU A 101 7.80 -1.63 -14.82
N GLY A 102 7.78 -2.53 -15.79
CA GLY A 102 8.43 -3.84 -15.67
C GLY A 102 7.77 -4.79 -14.67
N ILE A 103 6.54 -4.50 -14.24
CA ILE A 103 5.79 -5.33 -13.30
C ILE A 103 5.10 -6.46 -14.08
N SER A 104 5.31 -7.72 -13.65
CA SER A 104 4.74 -8.88 -14.32
C SER A 104 3.21 -8.93 -14.21
N GLY A 105 2.54 -9.18 -15.33
CA GLY A 105 1.08 -9.40 -15.35
C GLY A 105 0.62 -10.74 -14.76
N LYS A 106 1.54 -11.64 -14.35
CA LYS A 106 1.18 -12.98 -13.81
C LYS A 106 0.33 -12.91 -12.54
N GLY A 107 0.44 -11.83 -11.77
CA GLY A 107 -0.36 -11.59 -10.56
C GLY A 107 -1.76 -11.05 -10.83
N ILE A 108 -2.11 -10.69 -12.07
CA ILE A 108 -3.35 -10.02 -12.39
C ILE A 108 -4.44 -11.03 -12.77
N SER A 109 -5.60 -10.97 -12.11
CA SER A 109 -6.81 -11.66 -12.55
C SER A 109 -7.60 -10.76 -13.48
N VAL A 110 -7.69 -11.12 -14.76
CA VAL A 110 -8.58 -10.46 -15.72
C VAL A 110 -9.90 -11.22 -15.77
N ILE A 111 -10.97 -10.59 -15.31
CA ILE A 111 -12.28 -11.23 -15.14
C ILE A 111 -13.24 -10.78 -16.24
N PRO A 112 -13.71 -11.69 -17.11
CA PRO A 112 -14.66 -11.35 -18.15
C PRO A 112 -15.94 -10.73 -17.59
N GLY A 113 -16.36 -9.59 -18.19
CA GLY A 113 -17.58 -8.88 -17.83
C GLY A 113 -17.53 -8.10 -16.50
N LEU A 114 -16.42 -8.16 -15.75
CA LEU A 114 -16.21 -7.29 -14.59
C LEU A 114 -15.85 -5.89 -15.08
N ARG A 115 -16.41 -4.85 -14.45
CA ARG A 115 -15.93 -3.47 -14.68
C ARG A 115 -14.66 -3.23 -13.87
N THR A 116 -13.61 -2.76 -14.55
CA THR A 116 -12.41 -2.29 -13.86
C THR A 116 -12.70 -1.05 -13.04
N ALA A 117 -12.08 -0.94 -11.88
CA ALA A 117 -12.24 0.22 -11.02
C ALA A 117 -11.80 1.51 -11.72
N VAL A 118 -12.76 2.42 -11.89
CA VAL A 118 -12.54 3.79 -12.36
C VAL A 118 -13.14 4.73 -11.32
N ASN A 119 -12.31 5.60 -10.75
CA ASN A 119 -12.81 6.68 -9.91
C ASN A 119 -12.91 7.97 -10.71
N ILE A 120 -13.98 8.73 -10.50
CA ILE A 120 -14.04 10.12 -10.92
C ILE A 120 -13.63 10.96 -9.72
N VAL A 121 -12.54 11.70 -9.87
CA VAL A 121 -11.95 12.53 -8.81
C VAL A 121 -12.22 13.99 -9.14
N LEU A 122 -13.15 14.58 -8.41
CA LEU A 122 -13.49 16.00 -8.52
C LEU A 122 -12.65 16.76 -7.50
N VAL A 123 -11.93 17.78 -7.95
CA VAL A 123 -11.10 18.62 -7.07
C VAL A 123 -11.66 20.03 -7.14
N ASP A 124 -12.02 20.61 -5.99
CA ASP A 124 -12.53 21.97 -5.91
C ASP A 124 -11.42 23.04 -5.94
N GLU A 125 -11.81 24.32 -5.83
CA GLU A 125 -10.87 25.46 -5.83
C GLU A 125 -9.95 25.47 -4.59
N ALA A 126 -10.38 24.88 -3.49
CA ALA A 126 -9.59 24.74 -2.27
C ALA A 126 -8.59 23.57 -2.34
N GLY A 127 -8.70 22.72 -3.38
CA GLY A 127 -7.89 21.51 -3.55
C GLY A 127 -8.48 20.27 -2.84
N GLU A 128 -9.69 20.38 -2.27
CA GLU A 128 -10.39 19.26 -1.65
C GLU A 128 -10.88 18.28 -2.71
N ARG A 129 -10.85 16.99 -2.38
CA ARG A 129 -11.13 15.89 -3.31
C ARG A 129 -12.41 15.15 -2.94
N TYR A 130 -13.21 14.92 -3.95
CA TYR A 130 -14.45 14.15 -3.88
C TYR A 130 -14.37 12.99 -4.84
N PHE A 131 -14.62 11.78 -4.35
CA PHE A 131 -14.50 10.56 -5.13
C PHE A 131 -15.87 9.99 -5.46
N LEU A 132 -16.12 9.73 -6.75
CA LEU A 132 -17.25 8.93 -7.19
C LEU A 132 -16.71 7.56 -7.62
N THR A 133 -17.16 6.51 -6.96
CA THR A 133 -16.66 5.14 -7.17
C THR A 133 -17.81 4.21 -7.49
N ASP A 134 -17.60 3.25 -8.40
CA ASP A 134 -18.54 2.17 -8.64
C ASP A 134 -18.30 1.06 -7.59
N PRO A 135 -19.27 0.78 -6.70
CA PRO A 135 -19.11 -0.22 -5.64
C PRO A 135 -19.04 -1.65 -6.17
N GLU A 136 -19.54 -1.92 -7.39
CA GLU A 136 -19.53 -3.24 -8.01
C GLU A 136 -18.32 -3.48 -8.94
N SER A 137 -17.41 -2.51 -9.04
CA SER A 137 -16.21 -2.62 -9.85
C SER A 137 -15.14 -3.52 -9.21
N SER A 138 -14.02 -3.72 -9.90
CA SER A 138 -12.89 -4.51 -9.42
C SER A 138 -12.30 -3.99 -8.09
N LEU A 139 -12.55 -2.73 -7.70
CA LEU A 139 -12.05 -2.13 -6.46
C LEU A 139 -12.39 -2.95 -5.22
N ARG A 140 -13.62 -3.48 -5.15
CA ARG A 140 -14.14 -4.14 -3.94
C ARG A 140 -14.35 -5.65 -4.09
N THR A 141 -13.87 -6.23 -5.19
CA THR A 141 -14.19 -7.60 -5.55
C THR A 141 -13.01 -8.57 -5.50
N LEU A 142 -11.81 -8.10 -5.07
CA LEU A 142 -10.66 -8.99 -4.85
C LEU A 142 -11.01 -10.05 -3.81
N GLU A 143 -10.74 -11.31 -4.11
CA GLU A 143 -11.13 -12.45 -3.28
C GLU A 143 -10.01 -13.46 -3.10
N PRO A 144 -10.09 -14.40 -2.13
CA PRO A 144 -9.03 -15.38 -1.86
C PRO A 144 -8.63 -16.20 -3.08
N ALA A 145 -9.58 -16.49 -3.99
CA ALA A 145 -9.33 -17.23 -5.23
C ALA A 145 -8.39 -16.50 -6.20
N ASP A 146 -8.32 -15.16 -6.13
CA ASP A 146 -7.37 -14.38 -6.92
C ASP A 146 -5.95 -14.43 -6.34
N ILE A 147 -5.83 -14.66 -5.04
CA ILE A 147 -4.59 -14.50 -4.29
C ILE A 147 -3.89 -15.86 -4.11
N LEU A 148 -4.60 -16.84 -3.54
CA LEU A 148 -4.05 -18.14 -3.14
C LEU A 148 -3.18 -18.82 -4.22
N PRO A 149 -3.63 -18.94 -5.49
CA PRO A 149 -2.85 -19.63 -6.52
C PRO A 149 -1.53 -18.94 -6.87
N LYS A 150 -1.34 -17.69 -6.44
CA LYS A 150 -0.21 -16.84 -6.80
C LYS A 150 0.82 -16.71 -5.68
N LEU A 151 0.46 -17.15 -4.46
CA LEU A 151 1.31 -16.99 -3.27
C LEU A 151 2.59 -17.82 -3.30
N GLU A 152 2.60 -18.96 -3.99
CA GLU A 152 3.83 -19.76 -4.16
C GLU A 152 4.93 -18.97 -4.86
N GLY A 153 4.55 -18.17 -5.88
CA GLY A 153 5.44 -17.29 -6.61
C GLY A 153 5.64 -15.89 -5.99
N ALA A 154 5.13 -15.67 -4.78
CA ALA A 154 5.25 -14.40 -4.11
C ALA A 154 6.68 -14.10 -3.63
N GLY A 155 7.02 -12.83 -3.51
CA GLY A 155 8.31 -12.35 -3.05
C GLY A 155 8.60 -12.62 -1.57
N LYS A 156 9.80 -12.25 -1.15
CA LYS A 156 10.20 -12.37 0.27
C LYS A 156 9.37 -11.48 1.19
N ILE A 157 8.88 -10.36 0.68
CA ILE A 157 8.01 -9.42 1.37
C ILE A 157 6.67 -9.44 0.66
N CYS A 158 5.58 -9.64 1.41
CA CYS A 158 4.22 -9.61 0.91
C CYS A 158 3.42 -8.57 1.68
N CYS A 159 2.86 -7.58 1.00
CA CYS A 159 2.07 -6.51 1.59
C CYS A 159 0.63 -6.54 1.06
N LEU A 160 -0.34 -6.66 1.95
CA LEU A 160 -1.74 -6.35 1.66
C LEU A 160 -1.92 -4.84 1.84
N ALA A 161 -1.89 -4.10 0.73
CA ALA A 161 -1.84 -2.65 0.70
C ALA A 161 -3.21 -1.95 0.80
N SER A 162 -4.30 -2.71 0.72
CA SER A 162 -5.66 -2.15 0.68
C SER A 162 -6.58 -2.87 1.66
N MET A 163 -6.13 -3.03 2.91
CA MET A 163 -6.98 -3.67 3.93
C MET A 163 -8.27 -2.86 4.12
N PHE A 164 -9.41 -3.53 4.26
CA PHE A 164 -10.78 -3.02 4.32
C PHE A 164 -11.38 -2.52 3.00
N VAL A 165 -10.66 -2.56 1.88
CA VAL A 165 -11.22 -2.12 0.59
C VAL A 165 -12.11 -3.19 -0.01
N SER A 166 -11.69 -4.47 -0.01
CA SER A 166 -12.50 -5.55 -0.57
C SER A 166 -13.39 -6.22 0.48
N GLU A 167 -14.69 -6.20 0.26
CA GLU A 167 -15.68 -6.89 1.09
C GLU A 167 -15.64 -8.42 0.92
N ARG A 168 -14.99 -8.90 -0.15
CA ARG A 168 -14.81 -10.33 -0.44
C ARG A 168 -13.55 -10.94 0.18
N LEU A 169 -12.82 -10.15 0.99
CA LEU A 169 -11.67 -10.60 1.77
C LEU A 169 -11.97 -10.56 3.27
N PRO A 170 -12.78 -11.50 3.79
CA PRO A 170 -13.09 -11.55 5.21
C PRO A 170 -11.85 -11.91 6.04
N PHE A 171 -11.74 -11.38 7.25
CA PHE A 171 -10.56 -11.52 8.12
C PHE A 171 -10.09 -12.96 8.34
N PRO A 172 -10.98 -13.97 8.51
CA PRO A 172 -10.52 -15.34 8.63
C PRO A 172 -9.77 -15.84 7.39
N GLU A 173 -10.18 -15.45 6.19
CA GLU A 173 -9.50 -15.83 4.95
C GLU A 173 -8.15 -15.09 4.81
N VAL A 174 -8.11 -13.78 5.09
CA VAL A 174 -6.84 -13.03 5.12
C VAL A 174 -5.88 -13.62 6.15
N THR A 175 -6.39 -14.04 7.32
CA THR A 175 -5.58 -14.73 8.34
C THR A 175 -4.96 -16.02 7.83
N LYS A 176 -5.72 -16.83 7.06
CA LYS A 176 -5.18 -18.05 6.42
C LYS A 176 -4.09 -17.73 5.40
N LEU A 177 -4.31 -16.71 4.55
CA LEU A 177 -3.33 -16.24 3.57
C LEU A 177 -2.03 -15.80 4.27
N PHE A 178 -2.14 -15.03 5.34
CA PHE A 178 -1.00 -14.53 6.09
C PHE A 178 -0.23 -15.64 6.82
N ARG A 179 -0.94 -16.62 7.40
CA ARG A 179 -0.31 -17.81 7.99
C ARG A 179 0.48 -18.59 6.93
N PHE A 180 -0.11 -18.85 5.77
CA PHE A 180 0.59 -19.52 4.67
C PHE A 180 1.88 -18.80 4.27
N LEU A 181 1.85 -17.45 4.17
CA LEU A 181 3.03 -16.65 3.87
C LEU A 181 4.08 -16.73 4.98
N LYS A 182 3.66 -16.65 6.24
CA LYS A 182 4.56 -16.78 7.42
C LYS A 182 5.21 -18.16 7.48
N ASP A 183 4.43 -19.22 7.31
CA ASP A 183 4.91 -20.62 7.32
C ASP A 183 5.90 -20.88 6.18
N SER A 184 5.77 -20.11 5.09
CA SER A 184 6.70 -20.13 3.95
C SER A 184 7.93 -19.22 4.15
N GLY A 185 8.13 -18.65 5.34
CA GLY A 185 9.30 -17.79 5.68
C GLY A 185 9.27 -16.39 5.08
N ARG A 186 8.10 -15.89 4.66
CA ARG A 186 7.95 -14.54 4.10
C ARG A 186 7.66 -13.51 5.18
N THR A 187 8.09 -12.28 4.96
CA THR A 187 7.69 -11.11 5.75
C THR A 187 6.30 -10.68 5.31
N VAL A 188 5.36 -10.63 6.25
CA VAL A 188 3.96 -10.26 6.00
C VAL A 188 3.73 -8.82 6.45
N CYS A 189 3.31 -7.98 5.52
CA CYS A 189 3.03 -6.57 5.75
C CYS A 189 1.57 -6.26 5.45
N MET A 190 1.05 -5.20 6.08
CA MET A 190 -0.30 -4.72 5.87
C MET A 190 -0.32 -3.19 5.93
N ASP A 191 -0.84 -2.52 4.90
CA ASP A 191 -1.27 -1.12 5.00
C ASP A 191 -2.79 -1.09 5.13
N VAL A 192 -3.27 -0.41 6.16
CA VAL A 192 -4.69 -0.31 6.42
C VAL A 192 -5.26 0.94 5.79
N THR A 193 -6.50 0.83 5.33
CA THR A 193 -7.31 1.96 4.94
C THR A 193 -8.34 2.27 6.03
N LYS A 194 -9.13 3.30 5.84
CA LYS A 194 -10.22 3.62 6.76
C LYS A 194 -11.20 2.44 6.87
N ARG A 195 -11.44 1.96 8.09
CA ARG A 195 -12.41 0.89 8.37
C ARG A 195 -13.82 1.22 7.85
N LYS A 196 -14.61 0.20 7.49
CA LYS A 196 -15.91 0.37 6.84
C LYS A 196 -17.10 0.08 7.75
N HIS A 197 -16.98 -0.90 8.66
CA HIS A 197 -18.09 -1.43 9.47
C HIS A 197 -17.84 -1.31 10.97
N GLY A 198 -16.94 -0.42 11.40
CA GLY A 198 -16.64 -0.18 12.79
C GLY A 198 -15.69 -1.20 13.40
N GLU A 199 -14.90 -1.88 12.58
CA GLU A 199 -13.91 -2.90 12.98
C GLU A 199 -12.94 -2.35 14.04
N THR A 200 -12.57 -3.20 14.99
CA THR A 200 -11.68 -2.89 16.11
C THR A 200 -10.48 -3.83 16.13
N ILE A 201 -9.49 -3.51 16.95
CA ILE A 201 -8.36 -4.43 17.24
C ILE A 201 -8.84 -5.81 17.66
N SER A 202 -9.93 -5.90 18.43
CA SER A 202 -10.46 -7.18 18.92
C SER A 202 -10.91 -8.08 17.79
N ASP A 203 -11.54 -7.52 16.76
CA ASP A 203 -12.03 -8.26 15.59
C ASP A 203 -10.85 -8.76 14.73
N LEU A 204 -9.73 -8.05 14.77
CA LEU A 204 -8.55 -8.31 13.94
C LEU A 204 -7.45 -9.09 14.68
N ARG A 205 -7.60 -9.41 15.98
CA ARG A 205 -6.50 -9.96 16.79
C ARG A 205 -5.80 -11.16 16.18
N ALA A 206 -6.55 -12.12 15.62
CA ALA A 206 -5.98 -13.30 14.97
C ALA A 206 -5.20 -12.95 13.69
N LEU A 207 -5.63 -11.93 12.96
CA LEU A 207 -4.95 -11.43 11.76
C LEU A 207 -3.69 -10.65 12.14
N LEU A 208 -3.80 -9.74 13.11
CA LEU A 208 -2.70 -8.88 13.56
C LEU A 208 -1.51 -9.69 14.08
N SER A 209 -1.75 -10.85 14.71
CA SER A 209 -0.69 -11.74 15.17
C SER A 209 0.14 -12.38 14.05
N CYS A 210 -0.32 -12.30 12.80
CA CYS A 210 0.39 -12.77 11.62
C CYS A 210 1.18 -11.66 10.91
N VAL A 211 1.05 -10.40 11.35
CA VAL A 211 1.62 -9.23 10.67
C VAL A 211 2.99 -8.87 11.24
N ASP A 212 3.99 -8.80 10.37
CA ASP A 212 5.34 -8.35 10.74
C ASP A 212 5.43 -6.83 10.75
N ILE A 213 4.88 -6.15 9.73
CA ILE A 213 4.88 -4.69 9.65
C ILE A 213 3.48 -4.21 9.29
N LEU A 214 2.91 -3.35 10.13
CA LEU A 214 1.63 -2.70 9.87
C LEU A 214 1.84 -1.21 9.67
N PHE A 215 1.28 -0.68 8.59
CA PHE A 215 1.19 0.74 8.33
C PHE A 215 -0.24 1.23 8.53
N ALA A 216 -0.39 2.39 9.17
CA ALA A 216 -1.64 3.12 9.30
C ALA A 216 -1.35 4.61 9.37
N ASN A 217 -2.25 5.47 8.93
CA ASN A 217 -2.18 6.88 9.32
C ASN A 217 -2.79 7.07 10.73
N ALA A 218 -2.64 8.27 11.30
CA ALA A 218 -3.10 8.56 12.66
C ALA A 218 -4.63 8.40 12.81
N GLU A 219 -5.42 8.74 11.79
CA GLU A 219 -6.88 8.56 11.79
C GLU A 219 -7.25 7.08 11.76
N GLU A 220 -6.66 6.32 10.85
CA GLU A 220 -6.89 4.87 10.70
C GLU A 220 -6.51 4.12 11.98
N ALA A 221 -5.33 4.43 12.54
CA ALA A 221 -4.89 3.85 13.79
C ALA A 221 -5.83 4.20 14.94
N SER A 222 -6.27 5.47 15.03
CA SER A 222 -7.23 5.91 16.05
C SER A 222 -8.58 5.19 15.93
N LEU A 223 -9.08 5.02 14.71
CA LEU A 223 -10.34 4.30 14.48
C LEU A 223 -10.26 2.84 14.92
N LEU A 224 -9.13 2.15 14.70
CA LEU A 224 -8.95 0.75 15.10
C LEU A 224 -8.76 0.59 16.62
N THR A 225 -8.02 1.50 17.24
CA THR A 225 -7.58 1.38 18.63
C THR A 225 -8.52 2.08 19.61
N GLY A 226 -9.29 3.06 19.14
CA GLY A 226 -10.16 3.88 19.99
C GLY A 226 -9.42 5.00 20.73
N THR A 227 -8.11 5.20 20.50
CA THR A 227 -7.35 6.30 21.10
C THR A 227 -6.92 7.32 20.05
N ALA A 228 -7.01 8.61 20.37
CA ALA A 228 -6.56 9.71 19.52
C ALA A 228 -5.03 9.95 19.58
N ASP A 229 -4.32 9.32 20.53
CA ASP A 229 -2.87 9.39 20.64
C ASP A 229 -2.19 8.41 19.67
N PRO A 230 -1.46 8.90 18.64
CA PRO A 230 -0.79 8.02 17.70
C PRO A 230 0.27 7.09 18.34
N ALA A 231 0.92 7.53 19.42
CA ALA A 231 1.88 6.71 20.16
C ALA A 231 1.17 5.60 20.93
N GLY A 232 0.05 5.91 21.58
CA GLY A 232 -0.84 4.94 22.21
C GLY A 232 -1.38 3.95 21.19
N SER A 233 -1.81 4.42 20.01
CA SER A 233 -2.27 3.55 18.91
C SER A 233 -1.18 2.57 18.46
N ALA A 234 0.05 3.04 18.24
CA ALA A 234 1.16 2.18 17.84
C ALA A 234 1.45 1.09 18.88
N ARG A 235 1.40 1.44 20.18
CA ARG A 235 1.57 0.49 21.30
C ARG A 235 0.45 -0.55 21.31
N MET A 236 -0.81 -0.13 21.24
CA MET A 236 -1.96 -1.04 21.23
C MET A 236 -1.93 -2.00 20.04
N LEU A 237 -1.53 -1.55 18.86
CA LEU A 237 -1.33 -2.42 17.68
C LEU A 237 -0.22 -3.45 17.94
N ARG A 238 0.89 -3.03 18.56
CA ARG A 238 1.98 -3.93 18.97
C ARG A 238 1.50 -4.98 19.98
N GLU A 239 0.76 -4.58 21.00
CA GLU A 239 0.16 -5.46 22.02
C GLU A 239 -0.89 -6.43 21.43
N ALA A 240 -1.54 -6.04 20.33
CA ALA A 240 -2.47 -6.90 19.60
C ALA A 240 -1.78 -7.99 18.77
N GLY A 241 -0.43 -7.97 18.67
CA GLY A 241 0.36 -9.02 18.04
C GLY A 241 1.18 -8.60 16.82
N VAL A 242 1.03 -7.36 16.33
CA VAL A 242 1.86 -6.83 15.25
C VAL A 242 3.32 -6.73 15.70
N ARG A 243 4.29 -7.20 14.90
CA ARG A 243 5.71 -7.15 15.29
C ARG A 243 6.32 -5.75 15.20
N CYS A 244 5.89 -4.96 14.22
CA CYS A 244 6.31 -3.57 14.03
C CYS A 244 5.10 -2.75 13.56
N ALA A 245 4.58 -1.88 14.42
CA ALA A 245 3.52 -0.94 14.09
C ALA A 245 4.12 0.41 13.70
N VAL A 246 3.74 0.92 12.52
CA VAL A 246 4.20 2.19 11.97
C VAL A 246 3.00 3.11 11.77
N VAL A 247 2.90 4.18 12.56
CA VAL A 247 1.82 5.15 12.49
C VAL A 247 2.31 6.43 11.81
N LYS A 248 1.79 6.70 10.61
CA LYS A 248 2.08 7.89 9.79
C LYS A 248 1.35 9.11 10.41
N THR A 249 2.07 10.18 10.76
CA THR A 249 1.52 11.37 11.44
C THR A 249 1.58 12.63 10.57
N GLY A 250 1.61 12.47 9.25
CA GLY A 250 1.66 13.55 8.26
C GLY A 250 2.89 14.43 8.42
N LYS A 251 2.71 15.74 8.53
CA LYS A 251 3.80 16.72 8.69
C LYS A 251 4.66 16.52 9.95
N LYS A 252 4.21 15.72 10.90
CA LYS A 252 4.99 15.37 12.10
C LYS A 252 5.90 14.16 11.89
N GLY A 253 5.77 13.44 10.75
CA GLY A 253 6.56 12.27 10.40
C GLY A 253 5.86 10.95 10.74
N CYS A 254 6.50 10.09 11.51
CA CYS A 254 5.92 8.79 11.88
C CYS A 254 6.35 8.35 13.28
N ILE A 255 5.62 7.39 13.82
CA ILE A 255 5.91 6.69 15.06
C ILE A 255 6.09 5.21 14.73
N VAL A 256 7.14 4.59 15.25
CA VAL A 256 7.44 3.17 15.09
C VAL A 256 7.45 2.51 16.46
N CYS A 257 6.69 1.43 16.61
CA CYS A 257 6.67 0.61 17.82
C CYS A 257 6.93 -0.86 17.45
N ALA A 258 8.07 -1.38 17.90
CA ALA A 258 8.49 -2.77 17.75
C ALA A 258 8.88 -3.35 19.13
N GLU A 259 9.35 -4.60 19.16
CA GLU A 259 9.68 -5.27 20.43
C GLU A 259 10.69 -4.49 21.28
N ASP A 260 11.81 -4.09 20.66
CA ASP A 260 12.92 -3.42 21.31
C ASP A 260 13.08 -1.96 20.90
N ALA A 261 12.09 -1.37 20.23
CA ALA A 261 12.18 -0.03 19.68
C ALA A 261 10.85 0.71 19.69
N PHE A 262 10.81 1.84 20.37
CA PHE A 262 9.66 2.74 20.35
C PHE A 262 10.16 4.18 20.19
N PHE A 263 9.90 4.77 19.04
CA PHE A 263 10.45 6.08 18.71
C PHE A 263 9.60 6.81 17.66
N SER A 264 9.80 8.12 17.56
CA SER A 264 9.27 8.93 16.46
C SER A 264 10.40 9.47 15.59
N VAL A 265 10.13 9.58 14.29
CA VAL A 265 11.01 10.21 13.30
C VAL A 265 10.28 11.38 12.67
N PRO A 266 10.84 12.61 12.67
CA PRO A 266 10.21 13.76 12.08
C PRO A 266 10.13 13.66 10.55
N ALA A 267 9.16 14.33 9.93
CA ALA A 267 9.10 14.48 8.49
C ALA A 267 10.24 15.40 8.00
N PHE A 268 10.54 15.34 6.70
CA PHE A 268 11.43 16.31 6.08
C PHE A 268 10.82 17.72 6.16
N PRO A 269 11.51 18.69 6.80
CA PRO A 269 10.89 19.96 7.19
C PRO A 269 10.57 20.90 6.03
N ASP A 270 11.35 20.86 4.95
CA ASP A 270 11.30 21.84 3.85
C ASP A 270 10.48 21.34 2.65
N ALA A 271 9.56 20.39 2.86
CA ALA A 271 8.69 19.94 1.80
C ALA A 271 7.58 20.97 1.50
N CYS A 272 7.48 21.38 0.24
CA CYS A 272 6.40 22.24 -0.21
C CYS A 272 5.18 21.39 -0.56
N CYS A 273 4.21 21.26 0.34
CA CYS A 273 3.04 20.43 0.16
C CYS A 273 2.09 21.04 -0.88
N VAL A 274 1.92 20.35 -2.01
CA VAL A 274 0.98 20.66 -3.09
C VAL A 274 -0.21 19.71 -3.03
N ASP A 275 0.04 18.40 -2.79
CA ASP A 275 -0.96 17.35 -2.79
C ASP A 275 -0.52 16.19 -1.88
N THR A 276 -1.37 15.76 -0.96
CA THR A 276 -1.06 14.68 -0.02
C THR A 276 -1.42 13.28 -0.54
N THR A 277 -2.02 13.19 -1.72
CA THR A 277 -2.45 11.91 -2.31
C THR A 277 -1.24 11.01 -2.55
N GLY A 278 -1.35 9.74 -2.17
CA GLY A 278 -0.30 8.73 -2.34
C GLY A 278 0.94 8.93 -1.46
N ALA A 279 0.95 9.94 -0.57
CA ALA A 279 2.06 10.10 0.38
C ALA A 279 2.16 8.93 1.35
N GLY A 280 1.00 8.37 1.77
CA GLY A 280 0.92 7.17 2.60
C GLY A 280 1.48 5.95 1.90
N ASP A 281 1.07 5.73 0.65
CA ASP A 281 1.52 4.61 -0.18
C ASP A 281 3.01 4.72 -0.50
N THR A 282 3.47 5.96 -0.81
CA THR A 282 4.90 6.25 -1.01
C THR A 282 5.72 5.97 0.25
N PHE A 283 5.19 6.34 1.43
CA PHE A 283 5.83 6.05 2.71
C PHE A 283 5.95 4.54 2.93
N ALA A 284 4.85 3.78 2.78
CA ALA A 284 4.84 2.34 2.99
C ALA A 284 5.80 1.62 2.02
N ALA A 285 5.72 1.94 0.73
CA ALA A 285 6.61 1.39 -0.29
C ALA A 285 8.09 1.69 -0.02
N ALA A 286 8.43 2.93 0.36
CA ALA A 286 9.79 3.33 0.67
C ALA A 286 10.32 2.67 1.96
N PHE A 287 9.46 2.48 2.96
CA PHE A 287 9.81 1.71 4.16
C PHE A 287 10.12 0.25 3.81
N LEU A 288 9.27 -0.39 2.99
CA LEU A 288 9.49 -1.76 2.52
C LEU A 288 10.76 -1.88 1.66
N TYR A 289 11.05 -0.87 0.83
CA TYR A 289 12.31 -0.79 0.10
C TYR A 289 13.51 -0.82 1.05
N ALA A 290 13.57 0.11 2.00
CA ALA A 290 14.67 0.22 2.95
C ALA A 290 14.80 -1.04 3.83
N TRP A 291 13.67 -1.60 4.28
CA TRP A 291 13.62 -2.88 4.98
C TRP A 291 14.25 -4.02 4.16
N SER A 292 13.90 -4.11 2.86
CA SER A 292 14.46 -5.12 1.95
C SER A 292 15.96 -4.98 1.70
N GLU A 293 16.50 -3.76 1.86
CA GLU A 293 17.93 -3.47 1.79
C GLU A 293 18.66 -3.71 3.12
N GLY A 294 17.95 -4.13 4.17
CA GLY A 294 18.54 -4.43 5.48
C GLY A 294 18.84 -3.19 6.34
N TYR A 295 18.16 -2.07 6.08
CA TYR A 295 18.29 -0.86 6.90
C TYR A 295 17.74 -1.09 8.32
N SER A 296 18.24 -0.34 9.30
CA SER A 296 17.67 -0.29 10.64
C SER A 296 16.22 0.25 10.60
N LEU A 297 15.39 -0.07 11.60
CA LEU A 297 14.04 0.47 11.69
C LEU A 297 14.00 2.00 11.63
N THR A 298 14.96 2.65 12.29
CA THR A 298 15.10 4.11 12.26
C THR A 298 15.44 4.60 10.85
N ASP A 299 16.37 3.97 10.16
CA ASP A 299 16.73 4.34 8.79
C ASP A 299 15.58 4.04 7.81
N CYS A 300 14.80 2.95 8.00
CA CYS A 300 13.59 2.70 7.24
C CYS A 300 12.59 3.84 7.38
N ALA A 301 12.33 4.30 8.61
CA ALA A 301 11.42 5.42 8.88
C ALA A 301 11.94 6.75 8.30
N CYS A 302 13.25 7.02 8.40
CA CYS A 302 13.88 8.20 7.79
C CYS A 302 13.75 8.18 6.27
N PHE A 303 14.02 7.05 5.63
CA PHE A 303 13.92 6.89 4.18
C PHE A 303 12.47 7.04 3.69
N ALA A 304 11.51 6.46 4.43
CA ALA A 304 10.08 6.57 4.15
C ALA A 304 9.59 8.02 4.25
N ASN A 305 9.96 8.76 5.30
CA ASN A 305 9.64 10.19 5.44
C ASN A 305 10.26 11.04 4.31
N ALA A 306 11.50 10.73 3.92
CA ALA A 306 12.16 11.41 2.80
C ALA A 306 11.43 11.17 1.48
N ALA A 307 11.06 9.93 1.18
CA ALA A 307 10.31 9.60 -0.04
C ALA A 307 8.92 10.24 -0.05
N ALA A 308 8.15 10.12 1.03
CA ALA A 308 6.84 10.73 1.17
C ALA A 308 6.89 12.26 0.98
N SER A 309 7.96 12.91 1.44
CA SER A 309 8.16 14.34 1.24
C SER A 309 8.33 14.74 -0.23
N THR A 310 8.82 13.85 -1.10
CA THR A 310 8.90 14.10 -2.55
C THR A 310 7.54 13.93 -3.23
N ALA A 311 6.73 13.00 -2.75
CA ALA A 311 5.39 12.77 -3.30
C ALA A 311 4.49 13.98 -3.10
N VAL A 312 4.48 14.58 -1.91
CA VAL A 312 3.59 15.71 -1.57
C VAL A 312 3.86 17.00 -2.35
N GLU A 313 4.99 17.12 -3.03
CA GLU A 313 5.34 18.31 -3.83
C GLU A 313 4.75 18.29 -5.25
N HIS A 314 4.06 17.24 -5.61
CA HIS A 314 3.49 17.07 -6.94
C HIS A 314 2.01 16.69 -6.85
N THR A 315 1.24 17.10 -7.83
CA THR A 315 -0.14 16.65 -7.97
C THR A 315 -0.17 15.21 -8.50
N GLY A 316 -0.91 14.34 -7.82
CA GLY A 316 -1.05 12.92 -8.18
C GLY A 316 -0.37 11.98 -7.19
N ALA A 317 -0.83 10.74 -7.14
CA ALA A 317 -0.49 9.82 -6.06
C ALA A 317 1.01 9.50 -5.96
N VAL A 318 1.69 9.28 -7.11
CA VAL A 318 3.10 8.87 -7.13
C VAL A 318 3.93 9.66 -8.14
N ASP A 319 3.39 10.70 -8.74
CA ASP A 319 4.06 11.45 -9.82
C ASP A 319 5.33 12.16 -9.34
N GLY A 320 5.40 12.53 -8.05
CA GLY A 320 6.58 13.14 -7.44
C GLY A 320 7.75 12.17 -7.16
N VAL A 321 7.54 10.86 -7.25
CA VAL A 321 8.56 9.85 -6.92
C VAL A 321 9.28 9.41 -8.20
N THR A 322 10.06 10.33 -8.78
CA THR A 322 10.77 10.09 -10.06
C THR A 322 12.29 10.27 -9.96
N ASP A 323 12.77 10.86 -8.86
CA ASP A 323 14.20 11.15 -8.63
C ASP A 323 14.70 10.45 -7.36
N PRO A 324 15.29 9.24 -7.48
CA PRO A 324 15.87 8.52 -6.34
C PRO A 324 16.99 9.32 -5.65
N ASP A 325 17.74 10.14 -6.36
CA ASP A 325 18.81 10.97 -5.76
C ASP A 325 18.23 12.05 -4.86
N LYS A 326 17.07 12.62 -5.22
CA LYS A 326 16.35 13.56 -4.35
C LYS A 326 15.92 12.89 -3.05
N ILE A 327 15.41 11.66 -3.13
CA ILE A 327 15.05 10.87 -1.95
C ILE A 327 16.29 10.63 -1.07
N LEU A 328 17.41 10.22 -1.65
CA LEU A 328 18.64 9.96 -0.93
C LEU A 328 19.22 11.23 -0.25
N ARG A 329 19.14 12.38 -0.90
CA ARG A 329 19.55 13.66 -0.29
C ARG A 329 18.68 13.99 0.92
N ARG A 330 17.35 13.85 0.80
CA ARG A 330 16.41 14.08 1.90
C ARG A 330 16.53 13.06 3.02
N PHE A 331 16.78 11.80 2.67
CA PHE A 331 17.06 10.75 3.66
C PHE A 331 18.25 11.12 4.56
N ARG A 332 19.35 11.60 3.99
CA ARG A 332 20.50 12.07 4.76
C ARG A 332 20.11 13.21 5.70
N ALA A 333 19.35 14.18 5.22
CA ALA A 333 18.88 15.31 6.03
C ALA A 333 17.92 14.85 7.14
N VAL A 334 16.95 13.98 6.87
CA VAL A 334 16.04 13.45 7.90
C VAL A 334 16.77 12.63 8.95
N ARG A 335 17.79 11.86 8.55
CA ARG A 335 18.61 11.05 9.44
C ARG A 335 19.43 11.88 10.45
N GLU A 336 19.75 13.13 10.10
CA GLU A 336 20.45 14.07 11.00
C GLU A 336 19.47 14.73 12.00
N LEU A 337 18.16 14.65 11.78
CA LEU A 337 17.18 15.17 12.71
C LEU A 337 17.07 14.26 13.95
N PRO A 338 16.78 14.83 15.15
CA PRO A 338 16.68 14.01 16.35
C PRO A 338 15.43 13.12 16.29
N ALA A 339 15.64 11.81 16.28
CA ALA A 339 14.58 10.85 16.59
C ALA A 339 14.29 10.90 18.10
N SER A 340 13.02 10.93 18.47
CA SER A 340 12.63 10.94 19.87
C SER A 340 12.32 9.51 20.34
N ILE A 341 13.07 9.01 21.32
CA ILE A 341 12.79 7.72 21.98
C ILE A 341 11.52 7.90 22.84
N LEU A 342 10.60 6.98 22.72
CA LEU A 342 9.35 6.95 23.47
C LEU A 342 9.40 5.84 24.54
N PRO A 343 8.75 6.00 25.70
CA PRO A 343 8.73 4.96 26.74
C PRO A 343 7.92 3.74 26.27
N LEU A 344 8.50 2.54 26.41
CA LEU A 344 7.85 1.26 26.08
C LEU A 344 6.72 0.92 27.06
N SER A 345 6.84 1.31 28.33
CA SER A 345 5.81 1.16 29.35
C SER A 345 4.99 2.44 29.49
N SER A 346 3.66 2.32 29.54
CA SER A 346 2.83 3.36 30.13
C SER A 346 2.98 3.22 31.66
N ASP A 347 3.82 4.02 32.29
CA ASP A 347 3.70 4.24 33.73
C ASP A 347 2.35 4.93 33.94
N HIS A 348 1.33 4.11 34.26
CA HIS A 348 0.09 4.60 34.83
C HIS A 348 0.41 4.97 36.29
N SER A 349 0.82 6.24 36.52
CA SER A 349 0.76 6.88 37.84
C SER A 349 -0.63 7.41 38.07
#